data_1e095e104f2da0aa3f0e8608a5bec572
#
_entry.id   1e095e104f2da0aa3f0e8608a5bec572
#
_cell.length_a   1.000
_cell.length_b   1.000
_cell.length_c   1.000
_cell.angle_alpha   90.00
_cell.angle_beta   90.00
_cell.angle_gamma   90.00
#
_symmetry.space_group_name_H-M   'P 1'
#
loop_
_entity.id
_entity.type
_entity.pdbx_description
1 polymer ?
#
loop_
_entity_poly.entity_id
_entity_poly.type
_entity_poly.pdbx_seq_one_letter_code
_entity_poly.pdbx_strand_id
1 'polypeptide(L)'
;MPTLSFNVISLQGAPAAVDVDIERVVIAGWAGRDPAAIQAHIDELAALGVAPPSTTPCFYRVSSALLTQAPSIGVLGARSGGEIECVLVDSPAGTLVTIGSDHTDREVEAYGVAVSKQVCAKPLGRDAWRHADVADHWDALELRSWLIARDGERRAYQHGAVSGLLAPDALWHRFDDRRTMPARCAMYGGTVAVHGAIAAMGDGDAFEMELHDPVLGRSLTHRYAVEVLPVVA
;
A
#
# COMPACT_ATOMS: atom_id res chain seq x y z
N MET A 1 16.72 11.26 -2.19
CA MET A 1 16.42 9.83 -2.31
C MET A 1 16.45 9.27 -0.91
N PRO A 2 15.37 8.68 -0.43
CA PRO A 2 15.35 8.09 0.91
C PRO A 2 16.10 6.76 0.93
N THR A 3 16.81 6.52 2.03
CA THR A 3 17.30 5.20 2.43
C THR A 3 16.37 4.69 3.51
N LEU A 4 15.76 3.52 3.31
CA LEU A 4 14.90 2.87 4.28
C LEU A 4 15.56 1.63 4.82
N SER A 5 15.40 1.39 6.13
CA SER A 5 15.95 0.19 6.79
C SER A 5 14.86 -0.83 7.01
N PHE A 6 15.10 -2.06 6.55
CA PHE A 6 14.18 -3.19 6.73
C PHE A 6 14.79 -4.26 7.62
N ASN A 7 13.96 -4.82 8.49
CA ASN A 7 14.26 -6.04 9.23
C ASN A 7 13.79 -7.23 8.40
N VAL A 8 14.68 -7.88 7.70
CA VAL A 8 14.33 -9.02 6.84
C VAL A 8 14.19 -10.28 7.70
N ILE A 9 12.96 -10.75 7.85
CA ILE A 9 12.61 -11.97 8.57
C ILE A 9 12.60 -13.12 7.59
N SER A 10 13.69 -13.88 7.56
CA SER A 10 13.86 -15.02 6.65
C SER A 10 13.39 -16.33 7.30
N LEU A 11 13.00 -17.32 6.49
CA LEU A 11 12.74 -18.69 6.93
C LEU A 11 14.02 -19.39 7.38
N GLN A 12 15.17 -18.94 6.90
CA GLN A 12 16.48 -19.51 7.23
C GLN A 12 17.38 -18.43 7.81
N GLY A 13 17.80 -18.60 9.04
CA GLY A 13 18.74 -17.71 9.72
C GLY A 13 18.08 -16.67 10.63
N ALA A 14 18.91 -15.85 11.26
CA ALA A 14 18.47 -14.75 12.09
C ALA A 14 17.95 -13.58 11.23
N PRO A 15 17.02 -12.76 11.74
CA PRO A 15 16.62 -11.52 11.07
C PRO A 15 17.85 -10.64 10.78
N ALA A 16 17.88 -10.03 9.60
CA ALA A 16 18.98 -9.17 9.17
C ALA A 16 18.46 -7.79 8.80
N ALA A 17 19.15 -6.75 9.24
CA ALA A 17 18.88 -5.39 8.80
C ALA A 17 19.44 -5.17 7.38
N VAL A 18 18.63 -4.58 6.50
CA VAL A 18 19.01 -4.25 5.12
C VAL A 18 18.59 -2.82 4.83
N ASP A 19 19.58 -1.99 4.49
CA ASP A 19 19.33 -0.62 4.03
C ASP A 19 19.10 -0.61 2.53
N VAL A 20 18.05 0.09 2.08
CA VAL A 20 17.62 0.14 0.70
C VAL A 20 17.44 1.58 0.25
N ASP A 21 18.17 1.96 -0.79
CA ASP A 21 17.98 3.23 -1.46
C ASP A 21 16.87 3.14 -2.50
N ILE A 22 15.82 3.93 -2.36
CA ILE A 22 14.65 3.89 -3.24
C ILE A 22 14.58 5.16 -4.09
N GLU A 23 14.68 4.99 -5.40
CA GLU A 23 14.56 6.08 -6.38
C GLU A 23 13.16 6.21 -6.95
N ARG A 24 12.46 5.09 -7.09
CA ARG A 24 11.16 5.02 -7.74
C ARG A 24 10.11 4.45 -6.83
N VAL A 25 8.95 5.12 -6.80
CA VAL A 25 7.74 4.59 -6.17
C VAL A 25 6.67 4.46 -7.23
N VAL A 26 6.10 3.28 -7.32
CA VAL A 26 5.04 2.92 -8.25
C VAL A 26 3.85 2.43 -7.46
N ILE A 27 2.67 2.91 -7.77
CA ILE A 27 1.41 2.45 -7.17
C ILE A 27 0.57 1.83 -8.26
N ALA A 28 0.27 0.55 -8.13
CA ALA A 28 -0.58 -0.17 -9.07
C ALA A 28 -2.04 0.01 -8.70
N GLY A 29 -2.68 1.00 -9.29
CA GLY A 29 -4.14 1.17 -9.20
C GLY A 29 -4.86 0.23 -10.15
N TRP A 30 -6.09 -0.15 -9.79
CA TRP A 30 -6.95 -1.02 -10.62
C TRP A 30 -6.30 -2.38 -10.92
N ALA A 31 -5.57 -2.89 -9.95
CA ALA A 31 -4.71 -4.07 -10.07
C ALA A 31 -5.45 -5.39 -9.73
N GLY A 32 -6.77 -5.41 -9.76
CA GLY A 32 -7.57 -6.63 -9.58
C GLY A 32 -7.34 -7.65 -10.69
N ARG A 33 -7.61 -8.93 -10.40
CA ARG A 33 -7.57 -10.01 -11.42
C ARG A 33 -8.90 -10.16 -12.16
N ASP A 34 -10.02 -9.78 -11.55
CA ASP A 34 -11.35 -9.87 -12.14
C ASP A 34 -11.71 -8.59 -12.90
N PRO A 35 -11.77 -8.61 -14.24
CA PRO A 35 -12.13 -7.43 -15.03
C PRO A 35 -13.53 -6.89 -14.73
N ALA A 36 -14.49 -7.75 -14.35
CA ALA A 36 -15.85 -7.31 -14.05
C ALA A 36 -15.89 -6.55 -12.71
N ALA A 37 -15.16 -7.03 -11.70
CA ALA A 37 -15.01 -6.32 -10.41
C ALA A 37 -14.28 -4.98 -10.59
N ILE A 38 -13.25 -4.93 -11.44
CA ILE A 38 -12.55 -3.67 -11.77
C ILE A 38 -13.52 -2.69 -12.42
N GLN A 39 -14.31 -3.12 -13.41
CA GLN A 39 -15.26 -2.24 -14.11
C GLN A 39 -16.33 -1.71 -13.15
N ALA A 40 -16.89 -2.56 -12.28
CA ALA A 40 -17.86 -2.14 -11.28
C ALA A 40 -17.29 -1.05 -10.36
N HIS A 41 -16.03 -1.21 -9.91
CA HIS A 41 -15.36 -0.21 -9.08
C HIS A 41 -15.06 1.10 -9.83
N ILE A 42 -14.71 1.02 -11.13
CA ILE A 42 -14.58 2.21 -11.98
C ILE A 42 -15.91 2.97 -12.05
N ASP A 43 -17.01 2.26 -12.25
CA ASP A 43 -18.35 2.86 -12.36
C ASP A 43 -18.79 3.50 -11.02
N GLU A 44 -18.48 2.88 -9.88
CA GLU A 44 -18.74 3.43 -8.54
C GLU A 44 -17.99 4.75 -8.33
N LEU A 45 -16.69 4.79 -8.65
CA LEU A 45 -15.89 6.00 -8.50
C LEU A 45 -16.25 7.08 -9.50
N ALA A 46 -16.65 6.69 -10.72
CA ALA A 46 -17.17 7.64 -11.70
C ALA A 46 -18.44 8.35 -11.21
N ALA A 47 -19.32 7.65 -10.48
CA ALA A 47 -20.48 8.25 -9.83
C ALA A 47 -20.13 9.27 -8.74
N LEU A 48 -18.91 9.20 -8.18
CA LEU A 48 -18.35 10.15 -7.23
C LEU A 48 -17.51 11.26 -7.90
N GLY A 49 -17.46 11.30 -9.24
CA GLY A 49 -16.74 12.31 -10.01
C GLY A 49 -15.29 11.99 -10.30
N VAL A 50 -14.80 10.78 -9.97
CA VAL A 50 -13.44 10.33 -10.28
C VAL A 50 -13.36 9.89 -11.75
N ALA A 51 -12.42 10.44 -12.51
CA ALA A 51 -12.22 10.06 -13.90
C ALA A 51 -11.74 8.60 -14.01
N PRO A 52 -12.25 7.82 -15.00
CA PRO A 52 -11.81 6.46 -15.20
C PRO A 52 -10.31 6.39 -15.55
N PRO A 53 -9.61 5.29 -15.21
CA PRO A 53 -8.21 5.11 -15.57
C PRO A 53 -8.06 4.93 -17.10
N SER A 54 -6.91 5.33 -17.64
CA SER A 54 -6.60 5.14 -19.06
C SER A 54 -6.34 3.68 -19.43
N THR A 55 -5.89 2.87 -18.47
CA THR A 55 -5.61 1.43 -18.60
C THR A 55 -5.85 0.72 -17.27
N THR A 56 -6.04 -0.61 -17.31
CA THR A 56 -6.10 -1.47 -16.12
C THR A 56 -5.07 -2.60 -16.23
N PRO A 57 -4.09 -2.69 -15.31
CA PRO A 57 -3.81 -1.74 -14.23
C PRO A 57 -3.30 -0.38 -14.74
N CYS A 58 -3.45 0.65 -13.93
CA CYS A 58 -2.87 1.97 -14.13
C CYS A 58 -1.74 2.17 -13.11
N PHE A 59 -0.55 2.53 -13.58
CA PHE A 59 0.61 2.71 -12.70
C PHE A 59 0.87 4.19 -12.44
N TYR A 60 0.66 4.59 -11.19
CA TYR A 60 0.93 5.96 -10.75
C TYR A 60 2.35 6.06 -10.21
N ARG A 61 3.11 7.05 -10.70
CA ARG A 61 4.44 7.38 -10.20
C ARG A 61 4.31 8.52 -9.19
N VAL A 62 4.83 8.30 -7.99
CA VAL A 62 4.91 9.33 -6.94
C VAL A 62 6.35 9.53 -6.49
N SER A 63 6.62 10.67 -5.84
CA SER A 63 7.96 10.97 -5.33
C SER A 63 8.39 9.94 -4.28
N SER A 64 9.63 9.46 -4.37
CA SER A 64 10.20 8.58 -3.34
C SER A 64 10.35 9.28 -1.97
N ALA A 65 10.37 10.60 -1.94
CA ALA A 65 10.38 11.38 -0.69
C ALA A 65 9.11 11.20 0.16
N LEU A 66 8.03 10.66 -0.41
CA LEU A 66 6.79 10.37 0.31
C LEU A 66 6.85 9.08 1.14
N LEU A 67 7.81 8.20 0.87
CA LEU A 67 7.97 6.97 1.65
C LEU A 67 8.39 7.30 3.09
N THR A 68 7.71 6.66 4.02
CA THR A 68 8.02 6.85 5.45
C THR A 68 7.79 5.58 6.26
N GLN A 69 8.64 5.36 7.25
CA GLN A 69 8.49 4.34 8.29
C GLN A 69 8.20 5.01 9.65
N ALA A 70 7.79 6.27 9.63
CA ALA A 70 7.44 7.02 10.82
C ALA A 70 6.12 6.52 11.45
N PRO A 71 5.93 6.69 12.76
CA PRO A 71 4.71 6.31 13.45
C PRO A 71 3.54 7.27 13.22
N SER A 72 3.76 8.37 12.51
CA SER A 72 2.74 9.35 12.15
C SER A 72 3.03 10.02 10.81
N ILE A 73 1.98 10.54 10.18
CA ILE A 73 2.05 11.34 8.95
C ILE A 73 1.23 12.62 9.10
N GLY A 74 1.74 13.73 8.52
CA GLY A 74 0.96 14.95 8.37
C GLY A 74 0.11 14.93 7.12
N VAL A 75 -1.16 15.36 7.21
CA VAL A 75 -2.09 15.48 6.08
C VAL A 75 -2.76 16.83 6.08
N LEU A 76 -3.22 17.31 4.92
CA LEU A 76 -4.02 18.53 4.80
C LEU A 76 -5.50 18.19 4.95
N GLY A 77 -6.16 18.78 6.00
CA GLY A 77 -7.57 18.50 6.26
C GLY A 77 -7.84 17.06 6.71
N ALA A 78 -9.10 16.75 7.00
CA ALA A 78 -9.55 15.46 7.52
C ALA A 78 -10.29 14.63 6.46
N ARG A 79 -9.81 14.64 5.22
CA ARG A 79 -10.43 13.95 4.07
C ARG A 79 -9.57 12.86 3.46
N SER A 80 -8.46 12.51 4.11
CA SER A 80 -7.57 11.45 3.65
C SER A 80 -7.84 10.13 4.36
N GLY A 81 -7.44 9.02 3.74
CA GLY A 81 -7.62 7.68 4.31
C GLY A 81 -6.58 6.69 3.80
N GLY A 82 -6.34 5.64 4.59
CA GLY A 82 -5.40 4.58 4.25
C GLY A 82 -6.00 3.56 3.27
N GLU A 83 -5.12 2.98 2.47
CA GLU A 83 -5.37 1.81 1.62
C GLU A 83 -4.26 0.80 1.86
N ILE A 84 -4.60 -0.35 2.46
CA ILE A 84 -3.60 -1.39 2.78
C ILE A 84 -3.13 -2.08 1.51
N GLU A 85 -1.81 -2.25 1.35
CA GLU A 85 -1.22 -2.91 0.19
C GLU A 85 0.01 -3.76 0.54
N CYS A 86 0.24 -4.84 -0.20
CA CYS A 86 1.56 -5.44 -0.27
C CYS A 86 2.51 -4.47 -0.97
N VAL A 87 3.68 -4.23 -0.39
CA VAL A 87 4.72 -3.40 -1.00
C VAL A 87 5.92 -4.25 -1.34
N LEU A 88 6.23 -4.32 -2.63
CA LEU A 88 7.41 -5.00 -3.15
C LEU A 88 8.57 -4.00 -3.21
N VAL A 89 9.74 -4.40 -2.72
CA VAL A 89 10.92 -3.54 -2.65
C VAL A 89 12.12 -4.26 -3.25
N ASP A 90 12.77 -3.66 -4.24
CA ASP A 90 14.06 -4.13 -4.74
C ASP A 90 15.16 -3.83 -3.71
N SER A 91 15.92 -4.85 -3.34
CA SER A 91 16.96 -4.75 -2.32
C SER A 91 18.19 -5.59 -2.65
N PRO A 92 19.34 -5.34 -1.99
CA PRO A 92 20.52 -6.21 -2.08
C PRO A 92 20.27 -7.66 -1.63
N ALA A 93 19.23 -7.90 -0.81
CA ALA A 93 18.84 -9.24 -0.35
C ALA A 93 17.82 -9.92 -1.29
N GLY A 94 17.58 -9.37 -2.48
CA GLY A 94 16.53 -9.75 -3.42
C GLY A 94 15.26 -8.94 -3.22
N THR A 95 14.19 -9.32 -3.90
CA THR A 95 12.89 -8.66 -3.72
C THR A 95 12.34 -8.93 -2.34
N LEU A 96 12.04 -7.86 -1.60
CA LEU A 96 11.36 -7.91 -0.31
C LEU A 96 9.86 -7.67 -0.47
N VAL A 97 9.09 -8.21 0.47
CA VAL A 97 7.67 -7.94 0.64
C VAL A 97 7.48 -7.34 2.03
N THR A 98 6.88 -6.17 2.09
CA THR A 98 6.44 -5.54 3.32
C THR A 98 4.98 -5.09 3.18
N ILE A 99 4.43 -4.49 4.23
CA ILE A 99 3.09 -3.92 4.22
C ILE A 99 3.18 -2.40 4.17
N GLY A 100 2.27 -1.77 3.44
CA GLY A 100 2.20 -0.31 3.37
C GLY A 100 0.79 0.21 3.15
N SER A 101 0.69 1.52 3.16
CA SER A 101 -0.55 2.22 2.84
C SER A 101 -0.33 3.20 1.70
N ASP A 102 -1.12 3.04 0.63
CA ASP A 102 -1.33 4.10 -0.34
C ASP A 102 -2.30 5.14 0.25
N HIS A 103 -1.82 5.88 1.27
CA HIS A 103 -2.64 6.92 1.88
C HIS A 103 -3.01 7.98 0.86
N THR A 104 -4.31 8.27 0.73
CA THR A 104 -4.87 9.04 -0.39
C THR A 104 -5.81 10.11 0.15
N ASP A 105 -5.72 11.32 -0.40
CA ASP A 105 -6.68 12.40 -0.13
C ASP A 105 -7.93 12.20 -0.99
N ARG A 106 -9.06 11.89 -0.34
CA ARG A 106 -10.31 11.52 -1.01
C ARG A 106 -11.01 12.70 -1.69
N GLU A 107 -10.79 13.90 -1.22
CA GLU A 107 -11.33 15.10 -1.85
C GLU A 107 -10.55 15.45 -3.12
N VAL A 108 -9.22 15.38 -3.04
CA VAL A 108 -8.34 15.60 -4.20
C VAL A 108 -8.46 14.48 -5.25
N GLU A 109 -8.90 13.30 -4.86
CA GLU A 109 -9.08 12.17 -5.78
C GLU A 109 -10.10 12.47 -6.90
N ALA A 110 -11.16 13.23 -6.60
CA ALA A 110 -12.11 13.71 -7.60
C ALA A 110 -11.48 14.71 -8.59
N TYR A 111 -10.45 15.46 -8.17
CA TYR A 111 -9.67 16.32 -9.06
C TYR A 111 -8.70 15.51 -9.93
N GLY A 112 -8.05 14.50 -9.35
CA GLY A 112 -7.14 13.63 -10.08
C GLY A 112 -6.45 12.61 -9.19
N VAL A 113 -6.58 11.33 -9.54
CA VAL A 113 -6.05 10.20 -8.76
C VAL A 113 -4.54 10.31 -8.55
N ALA A 114 -3.76 10.67 -9.56
CA ALA A 114 -2.31 10.84 -9.43
C ALA A 114 -1.94 11.96 -8.43
N VAL A 115 -2.70 13.05 -8.40
CA VAL A 115 -2.48 14.17 -7.47
C VAL A 115 -2.83 13.75 -6.06
N SER A 116 -3.97 13.07 -5.84
CA SER A 116 -4.41 12.63 -4.52
C SER A 116 -3.40 11.67 -3.86
N LYS A 117 -2.74 10.83 -4.67
CA LYS A 117 -1.66 9.95 -4.19
C LYS A 117 -0.36 10.71 -3.90
N GLN A 118 -0.05 11.72 -4.71
CA GLN A 118 1.19 12.52 -4.58
C GLN A 118 1.16 13.46 -3.36
N VAL A 119 0.01 13.94 -2.93
CA VAL A 119 -0.08 14.90 -1.79
C VAL A 119 -0.01 14.22 -0.42
N CYS A 120 -0.05 12.90 -0.35
CA CYS A 120 -0.01 12.14 0.90
C CYS A 120 1.27 11.32 1.02
N ALA A 121 1.81 11.22 2.24
CA ALA A 121 2.88 10.29 2.56
C ALA A 121 2.46 8.84 2.27
N LYS A 122 3.45 7.97 2.06
CA LYS A 122 3.28 6.53 1.78
C LYS A 122 3.92 5.72 2.91
N PRO A 123 3.18 5.48 4.00
CA PRO A 123 3.67 4.68 5.12
C PRO A 123 3.93 3.23 4.72
N LEU A 124 5.01 2.65 5.25
CA LEU A 124 5.31 1.24 5.09
C LEU A 124 6.03 0.67 6.32
N GLY A 125 5.88 -0.65 6.51
CA GLY A 125 6.47 -1.37 7.63
C GLY A 125 7.99 -1.48 7.53
N ARG A 126 8.63 -1.66 8.70
CA ARG A 126 10.06 -1.98 8.78
C ARG A 126 10.35 -3.45 8.58
N ASP A 127 9.44 -4.31 9.06
CA ASP A 127 9.58 -5.74 8.92
C ASP A 127 9.21 -6.17 7.50
N ALA A 128 10.00 -7.08 6.94
CA ALA A 128 9.82 -7.57 5.58
C ALA A 128 10.16 -9.05 5.49
N TRP A 129 9.52 -9.75 4.57
CA TRP A 129 9.91 -11.09 4.14
C TRP A 129 10.65 -11.01 2.79
N ARG A 130 11.43 -12.03 2.46
CA ARG A 130 11.86 -12.22 1.08
C ARG A 130 10.65 -12.67 0.25
N HIS A 131 10.47 -12.09 -0.93
CA HIS A 131 9.42 -12.54 -1.85
C HIS A 131 9.54 -14.05 -2.14
N ALA A 132 10.77 -14.56 -2.28
CA ALA A 132 11.02 -15.98 -2.50
C ALA A 132 10.49 -16.89 -1.38
N ASP A 133 10.34 -16.38 -0.15
CA ASP A 133 9.83 -17.16 1.00
C ASP A 133 8.29 -17.27 1.01
N VAL A 134 7.59 -16.54 0.14
CA VAL A 134 6.12 -16.53 0.05
C VAL A 134 5.60 -16.75 -1.38
N ALA A 135 6.47 -16.80 -2.37
CA ALA A 135 6.10 -16.87 -3.79
C ALA A 135 5.24 -18.09 -4.12
N ASP A 136 5.57 -19.26 -3.54
CA ASP A 136 4.86 -20.53 -3.82
C ASP A 136 3.43 -20.53 -3.25
N HIS A 137 3.13 -19.66 -2.29
CA HIS A 137 1.81 -19.54 -1.68
C HIS A 137 1.32 -18.07 -1.63
N TRP A 138 1.80 -17.24 -2.55
CA TRP A 138 1.45 -15.83 -2.64
C TRP A 138 -0.06 -15.58 -2.54
N ASP A 139 -0.84 -16.37 -3.25
CA ASP A 139 -2.30 -16.24 -3.32
C ASP A 139 -3.02 -16.59 -2.01
N ALA A 140 -2.34 -17.20 -1.05
CA ALA A 140 -2.87 -17.49 0.28
C ALA A 140 -2.70 -16.32 1.26
N LEU A 141 -1.86 -15.33 0.95
CA LEU A 141 -1.64 -14.18 1.80
C LEU A 141 -2.92 -13.35 1.95
N GLU A 142 -3.10 -12.74 3.12
CA GLU A 142 -4.26 -11.92 3.45
C GLU A 142 -3.85 -10.52 3.91
N LEU A 143 -4.54 -9.52 3.40
CA LEU A 143 -4.44 -8.13 3.83
C LEU A 143 -5.57 -7.82 4.80
N ARG A 144 -5.25 -7.25 5.96
CA ARG A 144 -6.20 -6.84 6.98
C ARG A 144 -5.86 -5.46 7.50
N SER A 145 -6.85 -4.57 7.58
CA SER A 145 -6.63 -3.24 8.17
C SER A 145 -7.75 -2.82 9.12
N TRP A 146 -7.39 -1.94 10.03
CA TRP A 146 -8.29 -1.36 11.01
C TRP A 146 -8.10 0.14 11.09
N LEU A 147 -9.21 0.83 11.27
CA LEU A 147 -9.23 2.22 11.72
C LEU A 147 -9.29 2.24 13.24
N ILE A 148 -8.45 3.06 13.85
CA ILE A 148 -8.41 3.27 15.28
C ILE A 148 -8.71 4.74 15.52
N ALA A 149 -9.88 5.00 16.08
CA ALA A 149 -10.26 6.35 16.43
C ALA A 149 -9.36 6.91 17.56
N ARG A 150 -9.30 8.23 17.69
CA ARG A 150 -8.50 8.91 18.70
C ARG A 150 -8.80 8.45 20.14
N ASP A 151 -10.04 8.02 20.43
CA ASP A 151 -10.46 7.46 21.72
C ASP A 151 -10.06 6.00 21.92
N GLY A 152 -9.45 5.35 20.91
CA GLY A 152 -8.98 3.98 20.95
C GLY A 152 -9.97 2.95 20.40
N GLU A 153 -11.16 3.34 19.95
CA GLU A 153 -12.07 2.41 19.28
C GLU A 153 -11.41 1.83 18.02
N ARG A 154 -11.32 0.50 17.95
CA ARG A 154 -10.71 -0.24 16.84
C ARG A 154 -11.80 -0.89 15.98
N ARG A 155 -11.89 -0.51 14.73
CA ARG A 155 -12.89 -0.99 13.75
C ARG A 155 -12.20 -1.64 12.55
N ALA A 156 -12.61 -2.86 12.19
CA ALA A 156 -12.16 -3.51 10.95
C ALA A 156 -12.54 -2.64 9.74
N TYR A 157 -11.60 -2.48 8.82
CA TYR A 157 -11.77 -1.60 7.66
C TYR A 157 -11.60 -2.33 6.33
N GLN A 158 -10.53 -3.11 6.16
CA GLN A 158 -10.31 -3.91 4.97
C GLN A 158 -9.93 -5.34 5.36
N HIS A 159 -10.38 -6.31 4.58
CA HIS A 159 -9.92 -7.69 4.67
C HIS A 159 -10.13 -8.37 3.32
N GLY A 160 -9.08 -8.99 2.80
CA GLY A 160 -9.16 -9.75 1.56
C GLY A 160 -7.90 -10.55 1.28
N ALA A 161 -8.07 -11.62 0.50
CA ALA A 161 -6.96 -12.40 0.02
C ALA A 161 -6.22 -11.66 -1.10
N VAL A 162 -4.89 -11.77 -1.11
CA VAL A 162 -4.03 -11.20 -2.16
C VAL A 162 -4.32 -11.84 -3.53
N SER A 163 -4.91 -13.03 -3.56
CA SER A 163 -5.34 -13.71 -4.79
C SER A 163 -6.32 -12.91 -5.66
N GLY A 164 -7.02 -11.93 -5.10
CA GLY A 164 -7.87 -11.01 -5.86
C GLY A 164 -7.08 -9.96 -6.66
N LEU A 165 -5.80 -9.79 -6.37
CA LEU A 165 -4.90 -8.80 -6.98
C LEU A 165 -3.91 -9.47 -7.93
N LEU A 166 -3.35 -8.72 -8.86
CA LEU A 166 -2.29 -9.20 -9.75
C LEU A 166 -1.07 -9.66 -8.95
N ALA A 167 -0.53 -10.81 -9.32
CA ALA A 167 0.70 -11.32 -8.72
C ALA A 167 1.91 -10.45 -9.10
N PRO A 168 3.01 -10.48 -8.32
CA PRO A 168 4.19 -9.64 -8.54
C PRO A 168 4.76 -9.70 -9.94
N ASP A 169 4.90 -10.89 -10.52
CA ASP A 169 5.40 -11.11 -11.87
C ASP A 169 4.51 -10.48 -12.94
N ALA A 170 3.18 -10.57 -12.77
CA ALA A 170 2.22 -9.92 -13.64
C ALA A 170 2.28 -8.38 -13.54
N LEU A 171 2.50 -7.84 -12.33
CA LEU A 171 2.69 -6.40 -12.13
C LEU A 171 3.98 -5.91 -12.82
N TRP A 172 5.09 -6.62 -12.65
CA TRP A 172 6.36 -6.23 -13.28
C TRP A 172 6.28 -6.28 -14.81
N HIS A 173 5.67 -7.32 -15.34
CA HIS A 173 5.46 -7.47 -16.78
C HIS A 173 4.59 -6.32 -17.35
N ARG A 174 3.49 -6.00 -16.69
CA ARG A 174 2.59 -4.94 -17.14
C ARG A 174 3.15 -3.53 -16.95
N PHE A 175 4.04 -3.34 -15.97
CA PHE A 175 4.64 -2.03 -15.72
C PHE A 175 5.73 -1.67 -16.75
N ASP A 176 6.62 -2.59 -17.09
CA ASP A 176 7.83 -2.27 -17.89
C ASP A 176 8.32 -3.52 -18.69
N ASP A 177 7.41 -4.42 -19.05
CA ASP A 177 7.70 -5.69 -19.76
C ASP A 177 8.85 -6.49 -19.12
N ARG A 178 8.92 -6.47 -17.79
CA ARG A 178 9.99 -7.12 -17.01
C ARG A 178 9.53 -8.45 -16.41
N ARG A 179 10.49 -9.32 -16.16
CA ARG A 179 10.29 -10.58 -15.43
C ARG A 179 10.68 -10.47 -13.94
N THR A 180 11.27 -9.36 -13.55
CA THR A 180 11.78 -9.15 -12.19
C THR A 180 11.44 -7.75 -11.72
N MET A 181 11.51 -7.55 -10.40
CA MET A 181 11.33 -6.24 -9.78
C MET A 181 12.25 -5.19 -10.42
N PRO A 182 11.73 -4.01 -10.80
CA PRO A 182 12.57 -2.90 -11.28
C PRO A 182 13.57 -2.47 -10.21
N ALA A 183 14.81 -2.19 -10.62
CA ALA A 183 15.87 -1.79 -9.70
C ALA A 183 15.55 -0.49 -8.97
N ARG A 184 15.94 -0.43 -7.67
CA ARG A 184 15.77 0.72 -6.77
C ARG A 184 14.32 1.23 -6.70
N CYS A 185 13.38 0.30 -6.74
CA CYS A 185 11.95 0.58 -6.81
C CYS A 185 11.22 0.01 -5.60
N ALA A 186 10.22 0.77 -5.10
CA ALA A 186 9.16 0.26 -4.26
C ALA A 186 7.86 0.27 -5.07
N MET A 187 7.15 -0.86 -5.13
CA MET A 187 5.90 -1.01 -5.86
C MET A 187 4.79 -1.44 -4.91
N TYR A 188 3.77 -0.60 -4.79
CA TYR A 188 2.52 -0.89 -4.12
C TYR A 188 1.65 -1.71 -5.08
N GLY A 189 1.13 -2.83 -4.60
CA GLY A 189 0.53 -3.89 -5.45
C GLY A 189 -0.98 -3.83 -5.63
N GLY A 190 -1.61 -2.78 -5.15
CA GLY A 190 -3.06 -2.64 -5.13
C GLY A 190 -3.68 -3.03 -3.78
N THR A 191 -4.88 -2.55 -3.54
CA THR A 191 -5.61 -2.71 -2.29
C THR A 191 -6.82 -3.64 -2.42
N VAL A 192 -7.34 -4.10 -1.29
CA VAL A 192 -8.57 -4.89 -1.19
C VAL A 192 -9.75 -4.01 -0.78
N ALA A 193 -10.96 -4.47 -1.04
CA ALA A 193 -12.18 -3.73 -0.77
C ALA A 193 -12.32 -3.35 0.73
N VAL A 194 -12.95 -2.21 0.98
CA VAL A 194 -13.32 -1.75 2.31
C VAL A 194 -14.60 -2.43 2.80
N HIS A 195 -14.74 -2.60 4.12
CA HIS A 195 -16.02 -2.97 4.74
C HIS A 195 -16.92 -1.73 4.88
N GLY A 196 -17.93 -1.65 4.06
CA GLY A 196 -18.86 -0.51 4.02
C GLY A 196 -18.33 0.66 3.18
N ALA A 197 -18.47 1.88 3.66
CA ALA A 197 -18.05 3.08 2.94
C ALA A 197 -16.57 3.39 3.15
N ILE A 198 -15.95 4.02 2.14
CA ILE A 198 -14.61 4.60 2.28
C ILE A 198 -14.65 5.65 3.39
N ALA A 199 -13.76 5.48 4.37
CA ALA A 199 -13.70 6.36 5.54
C ALA A 199 -12.50 7.31 5.45
N ALA A 200 -12.74 8.57 5.82
CA ALA A 200 -11.69 9.54 6.08
C ALA A 200 -11.21 9.41 7.52
N MET A 201 -9.97 9.83 7.77
CA MET A 201 -9.32 9.81 9.09
C MET A 201 -9.18 11.25 9.61
N GLY A 202 -9.54 11.44 10.87
CA GLY A 202 -9.38 12.70 11.59
C GLY A 202 -8.05 12.82 12.33
N ASP A 203 -7.85 13.95 12.96
CA ASP A 203 -6.67 14.22 13.78
C ASP A 203 -6.56 13.26 14.96
N GLY A 204 -5.42 12.56 15.05
CA GLY A 204 -5.16 11.56 16.09
C GLY A 204 -5.73 10.17 15.80
N ASP A 205 -6.46 9.96 14.71
CA ASP A 205 -6.84 8.62 14.26
C ASP A 205 -5.60 7.86 13.78
N ALA A 206 -5.64 6.52 13.85
CA ALA A 206 -4.56 5.69 13.35
C ALA A 206 -5.06 4.62 12.38
N PHE A 207 -4.18 4.25 11.46
CA PHE A 207 -4.37 3.15 10.52
C PHE A 207 -3.45 1.99 10.90
N GLU A 208 -4.03 0.85 11.19
CA GLU A 208 -3.31 -0.38 11.53
C GLU A 208 -3.44 -1.37 10.39
N MET A 209 -2.34 -2.03 10.06
CA MET A 209 -2.22 -2.92 8.91
C MET A 209 -1.58 -4.23 9.29
N GLU A 210 -2.05 -5.32 8.69
CA GLU A 210 -1.48 -6.65 8.80
C GLU A 210 -1.45 -7.34 7.43
N LEU A 211 -0.28 -7.84 7.04
CA LEU A 211 -0.12 -8.85 6.00
C LEU A 211 0.07 -10.19 6.70
N HIS A 212 -0.93 -11.06 6.59
CA HIS A 212 -0.96 -12.37 7.23
C HIS A 212 -0.59 -13.47 6.23
N ASP A 213 0.32 -14.33 6.64
CA ASP A 213 0.71 -15.56 5.93
C ASP A 213 0.13 -16.77 6.71
N PRO A 214 -1.03 -17.29 6.29
CA PRO A 214 -1.69 -18.40 7.01
C PRO A 214 -0.96 -19.73 6.79
N VAL A 215 -0.11 -19.86 5.76
CA VAL A 215 0.63 -21.10 5.49
C VAL A 215 1.77 -21.27 6.49
N LEU A 216 2.45 -20.18 6.84
CA LEU A 216 3.57 -20.19 7.77
C LEU A 216 3.18 -19.67 9.17
N GLY A 217 1.92 -19.23 9.38
CA GLY A 217 1.41 -18.77 10.66
C GLY A 217 2.13 -17.52 11.18
N ARG A 218 2.42 -16.55 10.30
CA ARG A 218 3.17 -15.33 10.63
C ARG A 218 2.52 -14.08 10.03
N SER A 219 2.86 -12.91 10.57
CA SER A 219 2.33 -11.64 10.08
C SER A 219 3.39 -10.55 10.05
N LEU A 220 3.26 -9.63 9.10
CA LEU A 220 3.90 -8.32 9.12
C LEU A 220 2.86 -7.30 9.54
N THR A 221 3.21 -6.40 10.46
CA THR A 221 2.29 -5.38 10.95
C THR A 221 2.93 -4.00 10.88
N HIS A 222 2.10 -2.99 10.66
CA HIS A 222 2.50 -1.59 10.80
C HIS A 222 1.31 -0.75 11.24
N ARG A 223 1.58 0.32 11.98
CA ARG A 223 0.58 1.29 12.41
C ARG A 223 1.17 2.68 12.33
N TYR A 224 0.37 3.62 11.82
CA TYR A 224 0.70 5.04 11.84
C TYR A 224 -0.52 5.87 12.24
N ALA A 225 -0.27 7.00 12.90
CA ALA A 225 -1.29 7.99 13.24
C ALA A 225 -1.34 9.10 12.17
N VAL A 226 -2.49 9.76 12.09
CA VAL A 226 -2.70 10.92 11.23
C VAL A 226 -2.66 12.19 12.11
N GLU A 227 -1.88 13.17 11.67
CA GLU A 227 -1.85 14.53 12.19
C GLU A 227 -2.43 15.47 11.13
N VAL A 228 -3.55 16.10 11.44
CA VAL A 228 -4.17 17.07 10.52
C VAL A 228 -3.48 18.41 10.67
N LEU A 229 -2.79 18.84 9.62
CA LEU A 229 -2.07 20.11 9.59
C LEU A 229 -3.06 21.26 9.48
N PRO A 230 -3.02 22.25 10.39
CA PRO A 230 -3.94 23.38 10.35
C PRO A 230 -3.59 24.35 9.21
N VAL A 231 -4.63 24.90 8.58
CA VAL A 231 -4.47 26.10 7.75
C VAL A 231 -4.57 27.31 8.70
N VAL A 232 -3.45 28.00 8.84
CA VAL A 232 -3.35 29.20 9.68
C VAL A 232 -3.29 30.42 8.77
N ALA A 233 -4.29 31.30 8.87
CA ALA A 233 -4.36 32.57 8.13
C ALA A 233 -4.00 33.75 9.02
#